data_00360bc54d8e5b47a4f538a399f5c963
#
_entry.id   00360bc54d8e5b47a4f538a399f5c963
#
_cell.length_a   1.000
_cell.length_b   1.000
_cell.length_c   1.000
_cell.angle_alpha   90.00
_cell.angle_beta   90.00
_cell.angle_gamma   90.00
#
_symmetry.space_group_name_H-M   'P 1'
#
loop_
_entity.id
_entity.type
_entity.pdbx_description
1 polymer ?
#
loop_
_entity_poly.entity_id
_entity_poly.type
_entity_poly.pdbx_seq_one_letter_code
_entity_poly.pdbx_strand_id
1 'polypeptide(L)'
;MADEIKEKEKRVRNFLKSKSLKGLLLKRQANFSWMTGGGLNLVGIATEMGAASLLITENSKFVISNNIEAPRMIEEEGLEKQGFIVKSFPWHEDHEASIVKELLGEGPLGSDGLFPNAQMMAEDIARLRYSFTPDEQKRYRWLGKRVSIALEKTMMKTKKGEKESAVVGRLSKELWKDRIDPVTLMSAADDRISQFRHPIPTEKKIEKYLMVSVNARKWGLIVSLTRFVHFGKLPKELREKYEANVFIDCTMMAHTCPGIPAKEVLQKGMDAYREKGYPEEWKLHHQGGSIGYTGRDYRVHFKTPDIIQENQAFTWNPSITGTKSEDTILATLKGPEMITHPILYPTLSLSVAGISFTRPAILEK
;
A
#
# COMPACT_ATOMS: atom_id res chain seq x y z
N MET A 1 16.53 -12.21 5.06
CA MET A 1 15.31 -12.74 5.69
C MET A 1 15.48 -13.07 7.17
N ALA A 2 16.47 -13.88 7.60
CA ALA A 2 16.64 -14.17 9.03
C ALA A 2 16.91 -12.91 9.88
N ASP A 3 17.74 -12.01 9.41
CA ASP A 3 18.03 -10.74 10.12
C ASP A 3 16.84 -9.78 10.11
N GLU A 4 16.03 -9.80 9.05
CA GLU A 4 14.79 -9.04 8.97
C GLU A 4 13.79 -9.48 10.06
N ILE A 5 13.57 -10.80 10.21
CA ILE A 5 12.65 -11.33 11.21
C ILE A 5 13.13 -11.01 12.63
N LYS A 6 14.44 -11.15 12.90
CA LYS A 6 15.03 -10.77 14.20
C LYS A 6 14.82 -9.29 14.52
N GLU A 7 15.00 -8.41 13.52
CA GLU A 7 14.75 -6.97 13.72
C GLU A 7 13.29 -6.69 14.06
N LYS A 8 12.34 -7.33 13.36
CA LYS A 8 10.91 -7.19 13.62
C LYS A 8 10.51 -7.75 15.00
N GLU A 9 11.06 -8.90 15.37
CA GLU A 9 10.89 -9.45 16.72
C GLU A 9 11.39 -8.48 17.79
N LYS A 10 12.54 -7.85 17.58
CA LYS A 10 13.09 -6.85 18.50
C LYS A 10 12.15 -5.66 18.64
N ARG A 11 11.58 -5.15 17.53
CA ARG A 11 10.58 -4.06 17.55
C ARG A 11 9.35 -4.46 18.36
N VAL A 12 8.81 -5.66 18.13
CA VAL A 12 7.64 -6.16 18.88
C VAL A 12 7.96 -6.32 20.36
N ARG A 13 9.09 -6.94 20.74
CA ARG A 13 9.46 -7.13 22.14
C ARG A 13 9.72 -5.81 22.88
N ASN A 14 10.33 -4.83 22.20
CA ASN A 14 10.49 -3.46 22.75
C ASN A 14 9.11 -2.81 22.96
N PHE A 15 8.19 -3.01 22.03
CA PHE A 15 6.82 -2.52 22.17
C PHE A 15 6.09 -3.17 23.34
N LEU A 16 6.17 -4.49 23.50
CA LEU A 16 5.62 -5.19 24.67
C LEU A 16 6.12 -4.57 25.97
N LYS A 17 7.42 -4.35 26.11
CA LYS A 17 8.03 -3.72 27.29
C LYS A 17 7.52 -2.30 27.51
N SER A 18 7.48 -1.47 26.45
CA SER A 18 7.06 -0.07 26.53
C SER A 18 5.59 0.11 26.92
N LYS A 19 4.75 -0.86 26.59
CA LYS A 19 3.30 -0.88 26.90
C LYS A 19 2.95 -1.77 28.08
N SER A 20 3.94 -2.38 28.74
CA SER A 20 3.75 -3.35 29.85
C SER A 20 2.84 -4.52 29.47
N LEU A 21 2.92 -4.99 28.22
CA LEU A 21 2.15 -6.12 27.71
C LEU A 21 2.88 -7.44 27.94
N LYS A 22 2.14 -8.51 28.20
CA LYS A 22 2.65 -9.89 28.24
C LYS A 22 2.71 -10.53 26.86
N GLY A 23 1.82 -10.12 25.95
CA GLY A 23 1.79 -10.61 24.59
C GLY A 23 1.14 -9.66 23.60
N LEU A 24 1.39 -9.92 22.32
CA LEU A 24 0.79 -9.24 21.18
C LEU A 24 0.18 -10.26 20.24
N LEU A 25 -1.12 -10.16 19.99
CA LEU A 25 -1.85 -11.02 19.06
C LEU A 25 -2.06 -10.29 17.73
N LEU A 26 -1.45 -10.79 16.67
CA LEU A 26 -1.54 -10.25 15.32
C LEU A 26 -2.49 -11.11 14.48
N LYS A 27 -3.66 -10.57 14.18
CA LYS A 27 -4.76 -11.25 13.47
C LYS A 27 -4.89 -10.76 12.01
N ARG A 28 -4.43 -9.54 11.72
CA ARG A 28 -4.57 -8.94 10.38
C ARG A 28 -3.52 -9.50 9.41
N GLN A 29 -3.92 -9.73 8.15
CA GLN A 29 -3.05 -10.17 7.07
C GLN A 29 -1.79 -9.29 6.95
N ALA A 30 -1.93 -7.98 7.05
CA ALA A 30 -0.83 -7.02 6.96
C ALA A 30 0.26 -7.28 8.00
N ASN A 31 -0.13 -7.48 9.27
CA ASN A 31 0.81 -7.69 10.37
C ASN A 31 1.38 -9.10 10.38
N PHE A 32 0.60 -10.09 9.94
CA PHE A 32 1.10 -11.44 9.70
C PHE A 32 2.21 -11.42 8.63
N SER A 33 1.93 -10.85 7.45
CA SER A 33 2.92 -10.76 6.37
C SER A 33 4.16 -9.97 6.79
N TRP A 34 3.97 -8.88 7.53
CA TRP A 34 5.09 -8.11 8.06
C TRP A 34 5.97 -8.97 8.98
N MET A 35 5.37 -9.62 9.97
CA MET A 35 6.11 -10.37 10.99
C MET A 35 6.81 -11.63 10.45
N THR A 36 6.28 -12.21 9.37
CA THR A 36 6.79 -13.44 8.75
C THR A 36 7.65 -13.24 7.52
N GLY A 37 8.05 -11.97 7.22
CA GLY A 37 8.89 -11.69 6.05
C GLY A 37 8.20 -11.85 4.71
N GLY A 38 6.87 -11.73 4.68
CA GLY A 38 6.05 -11.80 3.47
C GLY A 38 5.17 -13.03 3.34
N GLY A 39 5.02 -13.82 4.41
CA GLY A 39 4.09 -14.95 4.46
C GLY A 39 2.63 -14.50 4.37
N LEU A 40 1.76 -15.42 4.03
CA LEU A 40 0.35 -15.18 3.75
C LEU A 40 -0.55 -16.04 4.63
N ASN A 41 -1.42 -15.41 5.44
CA ASN A 41 -2.47 -16.09 6.19
C ASN A 41 -3.87 -15.85 5.62
N LEU A 42 -3.97 -15.44 4.37
CA LEU A 42 -5.24 -15.19 3.71
C LEU A 42 -5.81 -16.49 3.08
N VAL A 43 -7.13 -16.59 3.12
CA VAL A 43 -7.93 -17.44 2.24
C VAL A 43 -8.70 -16.54 1.26
N GLY A 44 -9.41 -15.55 1.80
CA GLY A 44 -10.07 -14.52 1.00
C GLY A 44 -9.21 -13.29 0.82
N ILE A 45 -8.99 -12.85 -0.42
CA ILE A 45 -8.21 -11.65 -0.75
C ILE A 45 -8.88 -10.35 -0.28
N ALA A 46 -10.22 -10.37 -0.14
CA ALA A 46 -11.04 -9.20 0.18
C ALA A 46 -11.16 -8.93 1.69
N THR A 47 -10.63 -9.80 2.55
CA THR A 47 -10.70 -9.63 4.00
C THR A 47 -9.42 -8.98 4.53
N GLU A 48 -9.53 -8.24 5.64
CA GLU A 48 -8.35 -7.73 6.37
C GLU A 48 -7.83 -8.75 7.38
N MET A 49 -8.73 -9.58 7.91
CA MET A 49 -8.41 -10.60 8.91
C MET A 49 -7.82 -11.83 8.23
N GLY A 50 -6.82 -12.41 8.86
CA GLY A 50 -6.21 -13.66 8.43
C GLY A 50 -6.92 -14.89 8.97
N ALA A 51 -6.61 -16.05 8.39
CA ALA A 51 -7.09 -17.37 8.84
C ALA A 51 -6.22 -17.98 9.95
N ALA A 52 -5.10 -17.34 10.28
CA ALA A 52 -4.21 -17.70 11.36
C ALA A 52 -3.77 -16.45 12.12
N SER A 53 -3.52 -16.56 13.41
CA SER A 53 -3.02 -15.48 14.26
C SER A 53 -1.60 -15.77 14.73
N LEU A 54 -0.80 -14.72 14.94
CA LEU A 54 0.50 -14.82 15.57
C LEU A 54 0.41 -14.26 16.99
N LEU A 55 0.81 -15.05 17.98
CA LEU A 55 1.00 -14.58 19.35
C LEU A 55 2.49 -14.45 19.64
N ILE A 56 2.93 -13.23 19.92
CA ILE A 56 4.32 -12.91 20.28
C ILE A 56 4.36 -12.57 21.76
N THR A 57 5.18 -13.28 22.52
CA THR A 57 5.47 -13.00 23.93
C THR A 57 6.91 -12.53 24.10
N GLU A 58 7.34 -12.29 25.32
CA GLU A 58 8.73 -11.90 25.59
C GLU A 58 9.75 -12.94 25.08
N ASN A 59 9.45 -14.24 25.25
CA ASN A 59 10.41 -15.31 24.97
C ASN A 59 10.01 -16.25 23.85
N SER A 60 8.76 -16.20 23.39
CA SER A 60 8.22 -17.17 22.44
C SER A 60 7.35 -16.52 21.38
N LYS A 61 7.15 -17.21 20.28
CA LYS A 61 6.23 -16.82 19.22
C LYS A 61 5.46 -18.04 18.72
N PHE A 62 4.17 -17.86 18.57
CA PHE A 62 3.24 -18.93 18.20
C PHE A 62 2.46 -18.53 16.96
N VAL A 63 2.13 -19.51 16.12
CA VAL A 63 1.06 -19.39 15.14
C VAL A 63 -0.11 -20.25 15.58
N ILE A 64 -1.28 -19.65 15.65
CA ILE A 64 -2.52 -20.27 16.12
C ILE A 64 -3.49 -20.31 14.93
N SER A 65 -3.93 -21.50 14.56
CA SER A 65 -4.89 -21.67 13.47
C SER A 65 -5.69 -22.96 13.64
N ASN A 66 -6.78 -23.07 12.88
CA ASN A 66 -7.48 -24.35 12.83
C ASN A 66 -6.67 -25.40 12.02
N ASN A 67 -7.09 -26.65 12.08
CA ASN A 67 -6.44 -27.79 11.44
C ASN A 67 -6.53 -27.77 9.89
N ILE A 68 -7.34 -26.90 9.29
CA ILE A 68 -7.37 -26.72 7.81
C ILE A 68 -6.16 -25.91 7.38
N GLU A 69 -5.81 -24.83 8.10
CA GLU A 69 -4.76 -23.90 7.72
C GLU A 69 -3.39 -24.23 8.32
N ALA A 70 -3.34 -24.98 9.43
CA ALA A 70 -2.08 -25.30 10.09
C ALA A 70 -1.04 -25.98 9.17
N PRO A 71 -1.39 -26.95 8.30
CA PRO A 71 -0.42 -27.56 7.39
C PRO A 71 0.22 -26.52 6.44
N ARG A 72 -0.57 -25.56 5.91
CA ARG A 72 -0.05 -24.51 5.04
C ARG A 72 0.90 -23.58 5.79
N MET A 73 0.59 -23.23 7.04
CA MET A 73 1.48 -22.42 7.88
C MET A 73 2.83 -23.08 8.12
N ILE A 74 2.85 -24.41 8.24
CA ILE A 74 4.06 -25.20 8.46
C ILE A 74 4.85 -25.34 7.15
N GLU A 75 4.21 -25.86 6.10
CA GLU A 75 4.88 -26.32 4.91
C GLU A 75 5.15 -25.20 3.89
N GLU A 76 4.13 -24.40 3.56
CA GLU A 76 4.24 -23.36 2.53
C GLU A 76 4.79 -22.04 3.10
N GLU A 77 4.31 -21.61 4.26
CA GLU A 77 4.78 -20.38 4.90
C GLU A 77 6.06 -20.60 5.72
N GLY A 78 6.39 -21.85 6.04
CA GLY A 78 7.63 -22.25 6.69
C GLY A 78 7.83 -21.67 8.09
N LEU A 79 6.75 -21.50 8.86
CA LEU A 79 6.78 -20.75 10.13
C LEU A 79 7.58 -21.46 11.21
N GLU A 80 7.61 -22.80 11.26
CA GLU A 80 8.45 -23.54 12.19
C GLU A 80 9.94 -23.26 11.93
N LYS A 81 10.37 -23.18 10.65
CA LYS A 81 11.74 -22.82 10.28
C LYS A 81 12.11 -21.38 10.68
N GLN A 82 11.10 -20.54 10.87
CA GLN A 82 11.26 -19.18 11.38
C GLN A 82 11.21 -19.14 12.93
N GLY A 83 11.05 -20.31 13.60
CA GLY A 83 11.02 -20.43 15.06
C GLY A 83 9.65 -20.18 15.69
N PHE A 84 8.55 -20.23 14.92
CA PHE A 84 7.21 -20.23 15.47
C PHE A 84 6.81 -21.63 15.97
N ILE A 85 6.10 -21.68 17.09
CA ILE A 85 5.49 -22.91 17.60
C ILE A 85 4.05 -22.95 17.09
N VAL A 86 3.70 -23.99 16.33
CA VAL A 86 2.36 -24.14 15.76
C VAL A 86 1.41 -24.70 16.81
N LYS A 87 0.26 -24.04 16.99
CA LYS A 87 -0.86 -24.48 17.81
C LYS A 87 -2.09 -24.61 16.91
N SER A 88 -2.62 -25.80 16.84
CA SER A 88 -3.77 -26.12 15.99
C SER A 88 -4.95 -26.61 16.80
N PHE A 89 -6.16 -26.32 16.31
CA PHE A 89 -7.43 -26.77 16.89
C PHE A 89 -8.38 -27.26 15.79
N PRO A 90 -9.38 -28.10 16.11
CA PRO A 90 -10.38 -28.55 15.14
C PRO A 90 -11.17 -27.36 14.57
N TRP A 91 -11.40 -27.33 13.25
CA TRP A 91 -12.06 -26.20 12.58
C TRP A 91 -13.50 -25.93 13.05
N HIS A 92 -14.18 -26.98 13.55
CA HIS A 92 -15.56 -26.93 14.03
C HIS A 92 -15.69 -26.53 15.52
N GLU A 93 -14.58 -26.26 16.18
CA GLU A 93 -14.51 -25.79 17.56
C GLU A 93 -13.57 -24.59 17.63
N ASP A 94 -14.08 -23.45 18.12
CA ASP A 94 -13.23 -22.26 18.28
C ASP A 94 -12.49 -22.32 19.63
N HIS A 95 -11.23 -22.74 19.57
CA HIS A 95 -10.33 -22.81 20.73
C HIS A 95 -9.27 -21.69 20.73
N GLU A 96 -9.30 -20.74 19.82
CA GLU A 96 -8.26 -19.68 19.75
C GLU A 96 -8.11 -18.95 21.09
N ALA A 97 -9.22 -18.54 21.70
CA ALA A 97 -9.20 -17.78 22.95
C ALA A 97 -8.63 -18.60 24.14
N SER A 98 -8.95 -19.87 24.22
CA SER A 98 -8.43 -20.76 25.28
C SER A 98 -6.93 -21.03 25.11
N ILE A 99 -6.48 -21.25 23.87
CA ILE A 99 -5.06 -21.43 23.54
C ILE A 99 -4.27 -20.16 23.87
N VAL A 100 -4.75 -18.98 23.47
CA VAL A 100 -4.09 -17.71 23.80
C VAL A 100 -3.97 -17.53 25.31
N LYS A 101 -5.05 -17.81 26.07
CA LYS A 101 -5.05 -17.74 27.55
C LYS A 101 -4.03 -18.69 28.16
N GLU A 102 -4.00 -19.95 27.70
CA GLU A 102 -3.02 -20.96 28.17
C GLU A 102 -1.57 -20.49 27.91
N LEU A 103 -1.26 -20.01 26.71
CA LEU A 103 0.10 -19.61 26.31
C LEU A 103 0.58 -18.31 26.95
N LEU A 104 -0.34 -17.39 27.21
CA LEU A 104 -0.04 -16.08 27.79
C LEU A 104 0.03 -16.13 29.32
N GLY A 105 -0.79 -16.97 29.94
CA GLY A 105 -1.05 -16.92 31.37
C GLY A 105 -1.83 -15.65 31.76
N GLU A 106 -1.65 -15.22 33.01
CA GLU A 106 -2.25 -13.96 33.48
C GLU A 106 -1.43 -12.76 33.00
N GLY A 107 -2.11 -11.75 32.43
CA GLY A 107 -1.49 -10.49 32.07
C GLY A 107 -2.10 -9.80 30.85
N PRO A 108 -1.71 -8.55 30.60
CA PRO A 108 -2.30 -7.73 29.54
C PRO A 108 -1.86 -8.19 28.15
N LEU A 109 -2.86 -8.31 27.26
CA LEU A 109 -2.71 -8.67 25.85
C LEU A 109 -3.04 -7.48 24.96
N GLY A 110 -2.17 -7.14 24.00
CA GLY A 110 -2.47 -6.23 22.89
C GLY A 110 -2.91 -7.00 21.65
N SER A 111 -3.78 -6.41 20.82
CA SER A 111 -4.19 -7.03 19.56
C SER A 111 -4.44 -5.98 18.45
N ASP A 112 -4.23 -6.37 17.20
CA ASP A 112 -4.58 -5.58 16.02
C ASP A 112 -6.02 -5.82 15.53
N GLY A 113 -6.73 -6.77 16.12
CA GLY A 113 -8.12 -7.12 15.85
C GLY A 113 -8.93 -7.29 17.15
N LEU A 114 -10.25 -7.37 17.02
CA LEU A 114 -11.11 -7.66 18.16
C LEU A 114 -10.77 -9.05 18.73
N PHE A 115 -10.51 -9.10 20.02
CA PHE A 115 -10.23 -10.34 20.73
C PHE A 115 -10.64 -10.21 22.22
N PRO A 116 -11.15 -11.28 22.86
CA PRO A 116 -11.56 -11.24 24.27
C PRO A 116 -10.41 -10.81 25.19
N ASN A 117 -10.69 -9.86 26.07
CA ASN A 117 -9.74 -9.34 27.07
C ASN A 117 -8.44 -8.74 26.51
N ALA A 118 -8.39 -8.40 25.21
CA ALA A 118 -7.26 -7.74 24.58
C ALA A 118 -7.50 -6.24 24.41
N GLN A 119 -6.45 -5.45 24.59
CA GLN A 119 -6.44 -4.04 24.25
C GLN A 119 -6.29 -3.88 22.74
N MET A 120 -7.22 -3.19 22.09
CA MET A 120 -7.12 -2.85 20.66
C MET A 120 -5.99 -1.85 20.44
N MET A 121 -4.99 -2.21 19.64
CA MET A 121 -3.77 -1.42 19.40
C MET A 121 -3.38 -1.35 17.92
N ALA A 122 -4.34 -1.41 17.02
CA ALA A 122 -4.08 -1.51 15.57
C ALA A 122 -3.19 -0.39 15.03
N GLU A 123 -3.38 0.87 15.48
CA GLU A 123 -2.57 2.01 15.05
C GLU A 123 -1.15 1.97 15.61
N ASP A 124 -0.99 1.64 16.89
CA ASP A 124 0.32 1.51 17.52
C ASP A 124 1.15 0.39 16.85
N ILE A 125 0.50 -0.74 16.55
CA ILE A 125 1.12 -1.87 15.86
C ILE A 125 1.50 -1.49 14.43
N ALA A 126 0.67 -0.70 13.73
CA ALA A 126 1.00 -0.21 12.39
C ALA A 126 2.30 0.60 12.38
N ARG A 127 2.56 1.41 13.41
CA ARG A 127 3.79 2.21 13.53
C ARG A 127 5.06 1.36 13.59
N LEU A 128 4.98 0.11 14.06
CA LEU A 128 6.13 -0.81 14.11
C LEU A 128 6.65 -1.20 12.72
N ARG A 129 5.81 -1.11 11.68
CA ARG A 129 6.13 -1.52 10.32
C ARG A 129 6.36 -0.36 9.33
N TYR A 130 6.30 0.90 9.78
CA TYR A 130 6.46 2.05 8.88
C TYR A 130 7.85 2.09 8.25
N SER A 131 8.90 1.92 9.02
CA SER A 131 10.28 1.94 8.52
C SER A 131 10.68 0.56 7.99
N PHE A 132 10.88 0.47 6.68
CA PHE A 132 11.23 -0.78 6.00
C PHE A 132 12.67 -1.20 6.24
N THR A 133 12.87 -2.48 6.53
CA THR A 133 14.17 -3.13 6.58
C THR A 133 14.81 -3.19 5.18
N PRO A 134 16.14 -3.41 5.06
CA PRO A 134 16.78 -3.51 3.76
C PRO A 134 16.20 -4.60 2.84
N ASP A 135 15.75 -5.73 3.41
CA ASP A 135 15.14 -6.81 2.63
C ASP A 135 13.72 -6.44 2.15
N GLU A 136 12.93 -5.71 2.97
CA GLU A 136 11.64 -5.14 2.53
C GLU A 136 11.83 -4.13 1.41
N GLN A 137 12.81 -3.24 1.51
CA GLN A 137 13.11 -2.26 0.46
C GLN A 137 13.48 -2.94 -0.87
N LYS A 138 14.28 -4.03 -0.85
CA LYS A 138 14.60 -4.82 -2.07
C LYS A 138 13.34 -5.38 -2.72
N ARG A 139 12.46 -6.02 -1.91
CA ARG A 139 11.18 -6.55 -2.39
C ARG A 139 10.27 -5.45 -2.92
N TYR A 140 10.27 -4.29 -2.27
CA TYR A 140 9.42 -3.16 -2.64
C TYR A 140 9.84 -2.54 -3.97
N ARG A 141 11.14 -2.36 -4.21
CA ARG A 141 11.69 -1.92 -5.52
C ARG A 141 11.33 -2.90 -6.63
N TRP A 142 11.46 -4.19 -6.37
CA TRP A 142 11.07 -5.22 -7.33
C TRP A 142 9.56 -5.13 -7.64
N LEU A 143 8.72 -5.05 -6.61
CA LEU A 143 7.26 -4.95 -6.77
C LEU A 143 6.87 -3.72 -7.58
N GLY A 144 7.40 -2.54 -7.22
CA GLY A 144 7.11 -1.30 -7.93
C GLY A 144 7.45 -1.38 -9.42
N LYS A 145 8.64 -1.90 -9.74
CA LYS A 145 9.06 -2.11 -11.14
C LYS A 145 8.12 -3.05 -11.89
N ARG A 146 7.73 -4.18 -11.29
CA ARG A 146 6.85 -5.18 -11.95
C ARG A 146 5.45 -4.62 -12.19
N VAL A 147 4.89 -3.91 -11.22
CA VAL A 147 3.55 -3.32 -11.33
C VAL A 147 3.54 -2.18 -12.35
N SER A 148 4.58 -1.32 -12.38
CA SER A 148 4.73 -0.28 -13.41
C SER A 148 4.72 -0.90 -14.82
N ILE A 149 5.54 -1.92 -15.07
CA ILE A 149 5.60 -2.62 -16.36
C ILE A 149 4.23 -3.26 -16.72
N ALA A 150 3.57 -3.90 -15.76
CA ALA A 150 2.28 -4.57 -16.01
C ALA A 150 1.19 -3.56 -16.42
N LEU A 151 1.08 -2.45 -15.68
CA LEU A 151 0.12 -1.40 -15.98
C LEU A 151 0.42 -0.72 -17.33
N GLU A 152 1.68 -0.33 -17.56
CA GLU A 152 2.09 0.35 -18.78
C GLU A 152 1.90 -0.53 -20.03
N LYS A 153 2.27 -1.81 -19.98
CA LYS A 153 1.96 -2.78 -21.05
C LYS A 153 0.46 -2.91 -21.31
N THR A 154 -0.34 -2.90 -20.25
CA THR A 154 -1.80 -2.96 -20.37
C THR A 154 -2.33 -1.72 -21.08
N MET A 155 -1.90 -0.53 -20.66
CA MET A 155 -2.33 0.73 -21.26
C MET A 155 -1.87 0.86 -22.73
N MET A 156 -0.63 0.46 -23.04
CA MET A 156 -0.11 0.44 -24.41
C MET A 156 -0.90 -0.49 -25.34
N LYS A 157 -1.43 -1.60 -24.82
CA LYS A 157 -2.24 -2.56 -25.59
C LYS A 157 -3.72 -2.17 -25.69
N THR A 158 -4.19 -1.24 -24.85
CA THR A 158 -5.58 -0.79 -24.83
C THR A 158 -5.96 -0.13 -26.16
N LYS A 159 -7.17 -0.42 -26.63
CA LYS A 159 -7.72 0.12 -27.89
C LYS A 159 -9.01 0.89 -27.62
N LYS A 160 -9.29 1.87 -28.46
CA LYS A 160 -10.59 2.55 -28.51
C LYS A 160 -11.71 1.50 -28.69
N GLY A 161 -12.82 1.67 -27.97
CA GLY A 161 -13.96 0.76 -28.01
C GLY A 161 -13.87 -0.43 -27.05
N GLU A 162 -12.73 -0.67 -26.40
CA GLU A 162 -12.66 -1.68 -25.33
C GLU A 162 -13.44 -1.21 -24.08
N LYS A 163 -13.96 -2.18 -23.31
CA LYS A 163 -14.64 -1.91 -22.05
C LYS A 163 -13.61 -1.65 -20.92
N GLU A 164 -13.93 -0.79 -19.96
CA GLU A 164 -13.14 -0.58 -18.75
C GLU A 164 -12.82 -1.91 -18.05
N SER A 165 -13.83 -2.76 -17.87
CA SER A 165 -13.70 -4.09 -17.25
C SER A 165 -12.72 -5.02 -18.00
N ALA A 166 -12.69 -4.97 -19.32
CA ALA A 166 -11.77 -5.76 -20.13
C ALA A 166 -10.30 -5.32 -19.95
N VAL A 167 -10.08 -3.99 -19.82
CA VAL A 167 -8.73 -3.44 -19.59
C VAL A 167 -8.20 -3.88 -18.22
N VAL A 168 -8.99 -3.78 -17.16
CA VAL A 168 -8.54 -4.21 -15.82
C VAL A 168 -8.41 -5.73 -15.71
N GLY A 169 -9.22 -6.51 -16.44
CA GLY A 169 -9.04 -7.94 -16.57
C GLY A 169 -7.69 -8.32 -17.21
N ARG A 170 -7.26 -7.56 -18.22
CA ARG A 170 -5.94 -7.70 -18.84
C ARG A 170 -4.83 -7.34 -17.85
N LEU A 171 -4.97 -6.26 -17.09
CA LEU A 171 -4.03 -5.88 -16.05
C LEU A 171 -3.90 -6.98 -14.99
N SER A 172 -5.01 -7.52 -14.51
CA SER A 172 -5.03 -8.62 -13.55
C SER A 172 -4.25 -9.84 -14.08
N LYS A 173 -4.46 -10.21 -15.35
CA LYS A 173 -3.69 -11.28 -16.01
C LYS A 173 -2.18 -10.98 -16.04
N GLU A 174 -1.77 -9.75 -16.35
CA GLU A 174 -0.33 -9.38 -16.35
C GLU A 174 0.28 -9.43 -14.94
N LEU A 175 -0.45 -9.01 -13.91
CA LEU A 175 -0.01 -9.04 -12.51
C LEU A 175 0.12 -10.49 -11.99
N TRP A 176 -0.87 -11.34 -12.28
CA TRP A 176 -0.87 -12.74 -11.83
C TRP A 176 0.23 -13.61 -12.45
N LYS A 177 0.88 -13.20 -13.54
CA LYS A 177 2.09 -13.87 -14.05
C LYS A 177 3.22 -13.90 -13.02
N ASP A 178 3.27 -12.89 -12.16
CA ASP A 178 4.24 -12.78 -11.07
C ASP A 178 3.60 -13.04 -9.70
N ARG A 179 2.37 -13.58 -9.67
CA ARG A 179 1.55 -13.75 -8.45
C ARG A 179 1.48 -12.46 -7.63
N ILE A 180 1.12 -11.37 -8.30
CA ILE A 180 0.86 -10.06 -7.69
C ILE A 180 -0.66 -9.89 -7.64
N ASP A 181 -1.20 -9.66 -6.43
CA ASP A 181 -2.64 -9.49 -6.21
C ASP A 181 -3.05 -8.05 -6.55
N PRO A 182 -4.01 -7.81 -7.46
CA PRO A 182 -4.63 -6.51 -7.64
C PRO A 182 -5.68 -6.27 -6.55
N VAL A 183 -5.26 -5.70 -5.40
CA VAL A 183 -6.16 -5.49 -4.25
C VAL A 183 -7.12 -4.32 -4.43
N THR A 184 -6.78 -3.36 -5.31
CA THR A 184 -7.68 -2.30 -5.75
C THR A 184 -7.46 -2.07 -7.24
N LEU A 185 -8.55 -2.08 -8.00
CA LEU A 185 -8.55 -1.75 -9.41
C LEU A 185 -9.59 -0.66 -9.64
N MET A 186 -9.14 0.47 -10.17
CA MET A 186 -10.02 1.56 -10.58
C MET A 186 -9.80 1.83 -12.07
N SER A 187 -10.88 2.06 -12.79
CA SER A 187 -10.83 2.46 -14.19
C SER A 187 -12.00 3.37 -14.51
N ALA A 188 -11.74 4.42 -15.24
CA ALA A 188 -12.76 5.32 -15.77
C ALA A 188 -12.41 5.72 -17.19
N ALA A 189 -13.44 5.72 -18.05
CA ALA A 189 -13.35 6.22 -19.41
C ALA A 189 -14.10 7.56 -19.55
N ASP A 190 -13.47 8.49 -20.28
CA ASP A 190 -14.06 9.74 -20.75
C ASP A 190 -14.62 10.62 -19.61
N ASP A 191 -15.90 10.96 -19.65
CA ASP A 191 -16.59 11.80 -18.66
C ASP A 191 -16.53 11.25 -17.23
N ARG A 192 -16.48 9.92 -17.05
CA ARG A 192 -16.42 9.28 -15.74
C ARG A 192 -15.15 9.64 -14.95
N ILE A 193 -14.06 10.02 -15.64
CA ILE A 193 -12.81 10.47 -14.97
C ILE A 193 -13.05 11.78 -14.22
N SER A 194 -13.90 12.65 -14.74
CA SER A 194 -14.27 13.90 -14.09
C SER A 194 -15.36 13.74 -13.02
N GLN A 195 -16.23 12.76 -13.18
CA GLN A 195 -17.36 12.51 -12.29
C GLN A 195 -16.95 11.79 -11.00
N PHE A 196 -16.01 10.84 -11.07
CA PHE A 196 -15.71 9.94 -9.96
C PHE A 196 -14.21 9.97 -9.57
N ARG A 197 -13.93 10.12 -8.28
CA ARG A 197 -12.56 10.04 -7.74
C ARG A 197 -12.10 8.58 -7.51
N HIS A 198 -13.05 7.70 -7.20
CA HIS A 198 -12.83 6.26 -7.04
C HIS A 198 -13.75 5.46 -7.97
N PRO A 199 -13.51 5.50 -9.28
CA PRO A 199 -14.39 4.83 -10.24
C PRO A 199 -14.19 3.32 -10.24
N ILE A 200 -15.26 2.60 -9.96
CA ILE A 200 -15.29 1.14 -10.15
C ILE A 200 -15.35 0.86 -11.65
N PRO A 201 -14.55 -0.08 -12.20
CA PRO A 201 -14.62 -0.46 -13.61
C PRO A 201 -15.99 -0.94 -14.03
N THR A 202 -16.48 -0.44 -15.16
CA THR A 202 -17.80 -0.77 -15.72
C THR A 202 -17.69 -1.37 -17.13
N GLU A 203 -18.86 -1.60 -17.75
CA GLU A 203 -18.99 -2.02 -19.14
C GLU A 203 -18.88 -0.84 -20.13
N LYS A 204 -18.62 0.40 -19.66
CA LYS A 204 -18.43 1.56 -20.54
C LYS A 204 -17.27 1.32 -21.50
N LYS A 205 -17.52 1.61 -22.77
CA LYS A 205 -16.52 1.56 -23.84
C LYS A 205 -15.73 2.87 -23.88
N ILE A 206 -14.44 2.76 -24.07
CA ILE A 206 -13.52 3.88 -24.16
C ILE A 206 -13.71 4.58 -25.50
N GLU A 207 -13.96 5.89 -25.49
CA GLU A 207 -14.08 6.69 -26.69
C GLU A 207 -12.80 7.49 -26.98
N LYS A 208 -12.29 8.21 -25.97
CA LYS A 208 -11.14 9.12 -26.15
C LYS A 208 -10.11 9.01 -25.03
N TYR A 209 -10.50 8.81 -23.78
CA TYR A 209 -9.63 8.98 -22.64
C TYR A 209 -9.87 7.88 -21.59
N LEU A 210 -8.81 7.31 -21.08
CA LEU A 210 -8.91 6.27 -20.04
C LEU A 210 -7.91 6.55 -18.92
N MET A 211 -8.39 6.40 -17.70
CA MET A 211 -7.58 6.30 -16.47
C MET A 211 -7.61 4.87 -15.95
N VAL A 212 -6.46 4.34 -15.55
CA VAL A 212 -6.37 3.11 -14.74
C VAL A 212 -5.47 3.36 -13.55
N SER A 213 -5.97 3.01 -12.36
CA SER A 213 -5.26 3.09 -11.09
C SER A 213 -5.28 1.72 -10.42
N VAL A 214 -4.17 1.32 -9.81
CA VAL A 214 -4.02 0.01 -9.16
C VAL A 214 -3.28 0.10 -7.85
N ASN A 215 -3.80 -0.60 -6.82
CA ASN A 215 -3.02 -1.01 -5.67
C ASN A 215 -2.72 -2.50 -5.84
N ALA A 216 -1.44 -2.85 -5.89
CA ALA A 216 -1.00 -4.20 -6.17
C ALA A 216 -0.11 -4.74 -5.04
N ARG A 217 -0.38 -5.99 -4.60
CA ARG A 217 0.21 -6.59 -3.41
C ARG A 217 1.04 -7.82 -3.75
N LYS A 218 2.24 -7.91 -3.16
CA LYS A 218 3.02 -9.13 -3.08
C LYS A 218 3.83 -9.15 -1.77
N TRP A 219 3.96 -10.31 -1.14
CA TRP A 219 4.60 -10.46 0.18
C TRP A 219 3.99 -9.55 1.27
N GLY A 220 2.69 -9.28 1.16
CA GLY A 220 1.99 -8.30 1.99
C GLY A 220 2.25 -6.84 1.63
N LEU A 221 3.35 -6.51 0.94
CA LEU A 221 3.70 -5.16 0.52
C LEU A 221 2.81 -4.69 -0.64
N ILE A 222 2.38 -3.43 -0.59
CA ILE A 222 1.47 -2.82 -1.57
C ILE A 222 2.11 -1.58 -2.18
N VAL A 223 2.00 -1.45 -3.50
CA VAL A 223 2.33 -0.23 -4.25
C VAL A 223 1.09 0.31 -4.95
N SER A 224 1.03 1.62 -5.16
CA SER A 224 -0.06 2.31 -5.87
C SER A 224 0.48 3.16 -7.00
N LEU A 225 -0.18 3.13 -8.16
CA LEU A 225 0.13 4.02 -9.27
C LEU A 225 -1.06 4.19 -10.22
N THR A 226 -1.05 5.30 -10.95
CA THR A 226 -2.08 5.64 -11.95
C THR A 226 -1.42 5.96 -13.29
N ARG A 227 -2.05 5.53 -14.41
CA ARG A 227 -1.64 5.84 -15.78
C ARG A 227 -2.85 6.23 -16.62
N PHE A 228 -2.59 7.03 -17.67
CA PHE A 228 -3.61 7.54 -18.57
C PHE A 228 -3.27 7.26 -20.03
N VAL A 229 -4.28 7.01 -20.87
CA VAL A 229 -4.14 6.98 -22.32
C VAL A 229 -5.22 7.87 -22.95
N HIS A 230 -4.82 8.63 -23.97
CA HIS A 230 -5.73 9.44 -24.78
C HIS A 230 -5.64 8.99 -26.25
N PHE A 231 -6.79 8.74 -26.86
CA PHE A 231 -6.91 8.36 -28.26
C PHE A 231 -7.11 9.61 -29.13
N GLY A 232 -6.15 9.86 -30.03
CA GLY A 232 -6.04 11.09 -30.80
C GLY A 232 -5.20 12.14 -30.07
N LYS A 233 -5.07 13.33 -30.71
CA LYS A 233 -4.26 14.44 -30.19
C LYS A 233 -4.76 14.89 -28.81
N LEU A 234 -3.86 14.94 -27.84
CA LEU A 234 -4.16 15.39 -26.48
C LEU A 234 -4.54 16.88 -26.48
N PRO A 235 -5.73 17.26 -25.99
CA PRO A 235 -6.12 18.67 -25.86
C PRO A 235 -5.14 19.45 -24.98
N LYS A 236 -4.81 20.68 -25.38
CA LYS A 236 -3.86 21.54 -24.66
C LYS A 236 -4.28 21.75 -23.21
N GLU A 237 -5.56 22.05 -22.96
CA GLU A 237 -6.10 22.24 -21.61
C GLU A 237 -5.94 20.99 -20.71
N LEU A 238 -6.18 19.79 -21.26
CA LEU A 238 -6.01 18.55 -20.51
C LEU A 238 -4.51 18.31 -20.19
N ARG A 239 -3.62 18.60 -21.12
CA ARG A 239 -2.17 18.52 -20.90
C ARG A 239 -1.73 19.44 -19.77
N GLU A 240 -2.09 20.73 -19.85
CA GLU A 240 -1.72 21.74 -18.85
C GLU A 240 -2.26 21.37 -17.46
N LYS A 241 -3.51 20.91 -17.40
CA LYS A 241 -4.15 20.44 -16.15
C LYS A 241 -3.42 19.22 -15.56
N TYR A 242 -3.04 18.26 -16.41
CA TYR A 242 -2.30 17.08 -15.98
C TYR A 242 -0.89 17.45 -15.45
N GLU A 243 -0.17 18.30 -16.17
CA GLU A 243 1.16 18.79 -15.77
C GLU A 243 1.10 19.57 -14.45
N ALA A 244 0.07 20.41 -14.24
CA ALA A 244 -0.19 21.06 -12.97
C ALA A 244 -0.38 20.04 -11.84
N ASN A 245 -1.14 18.98 -12.09
CA ASN A 245 -1.38 17.94 -11.11
C ASN A 245 -0.10 17.12 -10.79
N VAL A 246 0.73 16.83 -11.79
CA VAL A 246 2.05 16.19 -11.59
C VAL A 246 2.98 17.09 -10.78
N PHE A 247 2.96 18.40 -10.99
CA PHE A 247 3.73 19.36 -10.19
C PHE A 247 3.31 19.31 -8.71
N ILE A 248 2.01 19.26 -8.43
CA ILE A 248 1.48 19.15 -7.05
C ILE A 248 1.97 17.86 -6.39
N ASP A 249 1.90 16.73 -7.10
CA ASP A 249 2.38 15.43 -6.62
C ASP A 249 3.88 15.46 -6.33
N CYS A 250 4.69 15.97 -7.23
CA CYS A 250 6.13 16.13 -7.04
C CYS A 250 6.46 17.09 -5.88
N THR A 251 5.65 18.12 -5.65
CA THR A 251 5.81 18.99 -4.48
C THR A 251 5.61 18.22 -3.19
N MET A 252 4.57 17.40 -3.10
CA MET A 252 4.34 16.56 -1.93
C MET A 252 5.46 15.53 -1.77
N MET A 253 5.89 14.87 -2.85
CA MET A 253 7.01 13.93 -2.82
C MET A 253 8.31 14.57 -2.34
N ALA A 254 8.66 15.75 -2.87
CA ALA A 254 9.89 16.46 -2.51
C ALA A 254 9.96 16.84 -1.03
N HIS A 255 8.81 17.11 -0.40
CA HIS A 255 8.73 17.44 1.02
C HIS A 255 8.49 16.22 1.93
N THR A 256 8.40 15.01 1.37
CA THR A 256 8.25 13.77 2.15
C THR A 256 9.63 13.31 2.63
N CYS A 257 10.12 13.95 3.69
CA CYS A 257 11.44 13.72 4.26
C CYS A 257 11.35 13.16 5.69
N PRO A 258 12.24 12.26 6.10
CA PRO A 258 12.32 11.78 7.47
C PRO A 258 12.44 12.93 8.48
N GLY A 259 11.69 12.83 9.58
CA GLY A 259 11.65 13.85 10.65
C GLY A 259 10.63 14.96 10.44
N ILE A 260 10.02 15.08 9.27
CA ILE A 260 8.98 16.08 8.99
C ILE A 260 7.60 15.53 9.41
N PRO A 261 6.76 16.34 10.07
CA PRO A 261 5.37 16.00 10.32
C PRO A 261 4.60 15.81 8.99
N ALA A 262 3.93 14.66 8.82
CA ALA A 262 3.24 14.35 7.55
C ALA A 262 2.20 15.42 7.14
N LYS A 263 1.55 16.08 8.12
CA LYS A 263 0.62 17.19 7.87
C LYS A 263 1.24 18.40 7.18
N GLU A 264 2.56 18.63 7.33
CA GLU A 264 3.25 19.75 6.68
C GLU A 264 3.41 19.47 5.17
N VAL A 265 3.59 18.20 4.79
CA VAL A 265 3.59 17.81 3.37
C VAL A 265 2.24 18.10 2.72
N LEU A 266 1.13 17.82 3.44
CA LEU A 266 -0.21 18.17 2.97
C LEU A 266 -0.34 19.68 2.76
N GLN A 267 0.17 20.51 3.69
CA GLN A 267 0.15 21.97 3.55
C GLN A 267 0.91 22.42 2.28
N LYS A 268 2.09 21.85 2.02
CA LYS A 268 2.84 22.13 0.78
C LYS A 268 2.07 21.73 -0.49
N GLY A 269 1.36 20.61 -0.45
CA GLY A 269 0.46 20.21 -1.54
C GLY A 269 -0.65 21.23 -1.80
N MET A 270 -1.30 21.73 -0.76
CA MET A 270 -2.35 22.75 -0.89
C MET A 270 -1.81 24.09 -1.43
N ASP A 271 -0.61 24.49 -1.00
CA ASP A 271 0.04 25.69 -1.53
C ASP A 271 0.34 25.51 -3.03
N ALA A 272 0.78 24.32 -3.44
CA ALA A 272 1.00 23.99 -4.85
C ALA A 272 -0.31 23.98 -5.67
N TYR A 273 -1.42 23.49 -5.11
CA TYR A 273 -2.74 23.61 -5.76
C TYR A 273 -3.12 25.07 -6.00
N ARG A 274 -2.88 25.94 -5.02
CA ARG A 274 -3.14 27.38 -5.17
C ARG A 274 -2.23 28.02 -6.21
N GLU A 275 -0.93 27.70 -6.20
CA GLU A 275 0.06 28.17 -7.17
C GLU A 275 -0.35 27.83 -8.62
N LYS A 276 -0.89 26.63 -8.83
CA LYS A 276 -1.33 26.17 -10.16
C LYS A 276 -2.74 26.61 -10.55
N GLY A 277 -3.43 27.42 -9.73
CA GLY A 277 -4.76 27.96 -10.02
C GLY A 277 -5.94 27.04 -9.71
N TYR A 278 -5.73 26.00 -8.87
CA TYR A 278 -6.75 25.03 -8.51
C TYR A 278 -6.98 24.96 -6.98
N PRO A 279 -7.23 26.07 -6.26
CA PRO A 279 -7.18 26.14 -4.79
C PRO A 279 -8.24 25.28 -4.08
N GLU A 280 -9.30 24.86 -4.77
CA GLU A 280 -10.43 24.12 -4.17
C GLU A 280 -10.41 22.62 -4.48
N GLU A 281 -9.63 22.17 -5.46
CA GLU A 281 -9.64 20.78 -5.95
C GLU A 281 -9.17 19.76 -4.90
N TRP A 282 -8.27 20.13 -4.01
CA TRP A 282 -7.81 19.25 -2.93
C TRP A 282 -8.94 18.84 -1.97
N LYS A 283 -10.02 19.62 -1.86
CA LYS A 283 -11.17 19.31 -1.01
C LYS A 283 -12.03 18.17 -1.54
N LEU A 284 -11.91 17.88 -2.82
CA LEU A 284 -12.74 16.89 -3.51
C LEU A 284 -12.20 15.45 -3.37
N HIS A 285 -10.99 15.29 -2.86
CA HIS A 285 -10.34 13.97 -2.70
C HIS A 285 -9.30 14.01 -1.59
N HIS A 286 -9.11 12.91 -0.84
CA HIS A 286 -7.96 12.81 0.06
C HIS A 286 -6.65 12.80 -0.73
N GLN A 287 -5.59 13.39 -0.17
CA GLN A 287 -4.35 13.58 -0.92
C GLN A 287 -3.36 12.42 -0.82
N GLY A 288 -3.72 11.33 -0.15
CA GLY A 288 -2.85 10.17 0.05
C GLY A 288 -2.32 10.04 1.47
N GLY A 289 -1.16 9.42 1.61
CA GLY A 289 -0.51 9.18 2.89
C GLY A 289 0.42 7.98 2.88
N SER A 290 0.70 7.45 4.06
CA SER A 290 1.56 6.28 4.24
C SER A 290 0.93 5.03 3.65
N ILE A 291 1.77 4.22 3.00
CA ILE A 291 1.43 2.94 2.40
C ILE A 291 2.49 1.90 2.81
N GLY A 292 2.21 0.64 2.67
CA GLY A 292 3.17 -0.42 2.97
C GLY A 292 2.52 -1.78 2.94
N TYR A 293 2.22 -2.32 4.10
CA TYR A 293 1.48 -3.58 4.24
C TYR A 293 -0.05 -3.40 4.17
N THR A 294 -0.52 -2.16 4.15
CA THR A 294 -1.90 -1.80 3.84
C THR A 294 -1.94 -0.79 2.71
N GLY A 295 -3.07 -0.69 2.01
CA GLY A 295 -3.25 0.31 0.95
C GLY A 295 -3.18 1.75 1.46
N ARG A 296 -3.43 1.96 2.73
CA ARG A 296 -3.15 3.17 3.51
C ARG A 296 -2.98 2.79 4.97
N ASP A 297 -1.78 2.95 5.52
CA ASP A 297 -1.55 2.85 6.97
C ASP A 297 -2.25 4.03 7.68
N TYR A 298 -2.14 5.22 7.08
CA TYR A 298 -2.97 6.38 7.41
C TYR A 298 -3.11 7.31 6.21
N ARG A 299 -4.25 8.00 6.14
CA ARG A 299 -4.43 9.15 5.25
C ARG A 299 -3.97 10.41 5.96
N VAL A 300 -3.18 11.22 5.28
CA VAL A 300 -2.71 12.47 5.89
C VAL A 300 -3.83 13.52 5.88
N HIS A 301 -4.07 14.09 7.04
CA HIS A 301 -4.97 15.23 7.26
C HIS A 301 -4.34 16.20 8.27
N PHE A 302 -4.94 17.37 8.49
CA PHE A 302 -4.37 18.42 9.33
C PHE A 302 -4.10 18.03 10.79
N LYS A 303 -4.77 16.99 11.30
CA LYS A 303 -4.61 16.46 12.65
C LYS A 303 -3.73 15.21 12.71
N THR A 304 -3.15 14.78 11.58
CA THR A 304 -2.24 13.62 11.55
C THR A 304 -1.06 13.88 12.48
N PRO A 305 -0.84 13.06 13.51
CA PRO A 305 0.22 13.28 14.48
C PRO A 305 1.56 12.71 14.04
N ASP A 306 1.56 11.88 13.00
CA ASP A 306 2.70 11.04 12.62
C ASP A 306 3.81 11.88 11.98
N ILE A 307 5.04 11.59 12.43
CA ILE A 307 6.29 12.11 11.86
C ILE A 307 6.81 11.06 10.90
N ILE A 308 7.22 11.49 9.72
CA ILE A 308 7.75 10.63 8.66
C ILE A 308 9.01 9.93 9.15
N GLN A 309 9.05 8.61 9.03
CA GLN A 309 10.21 7.80 9.39
C GLN A 309 11.10 7.58 8.16
N GLU A 310 12.39 7.33 8.41
CA GLU A 310 13.29 6.90 7.36
C GLU A 310 12.84 5.54 6.79
N ASN A 311 12.91 5.40 5.46
CA ASN A 311 12.45 4.22 4.71
C ASN A 311 10.95 3.92 4.88
N GLN A 312 10.14 4.92 5.22
CA GLN A 312 8.68 4.83 5.21
C GLN A 312 8.15 5.06 3.80
N ALA A 313 7.20 4.23 3.38
CA ALA A 313 6.58 4.36 2.07
C ALA A 313 5.40 5.33 2.10
N PHE A 314 5.26 6.11 1.02
CA PHE A 314 4.15 7.02 0.79
C PHE A 314 3.62 6.89 -0.63
N THR A 315 2.34 7.14 -0.77
CA THR A 315 1.70 7.39 -2.07
C THR A 315 0.82 8.61 -1.92
N TRP A 316 1.22 9.68 -2.59
CA TRP A 316 0.35 10.83 -2.79
C TRP A 316 -0.49 10.58 -4.03
N ASN A 317 -1.69 11.12 -4.05
CA ASN A 317 -2.63 10.93 -5.15
C ASN A 317 -3.47 12.18 -5.42
N PRO A 318 -2.80 13.36 -5.55
CA PRO A 318 -3.50 14.59 -5.88
C PRO A 318 -4.28 14.43 -7.17
N SER A 319 -5.39 15.15 -7.26
CA SER A 319 -6.26 15.13 -8.43
C SER A 319 -6.84 16.50 -8.69
N ILE A 320 -6.79 16.93 -9.95
CA ILE A 320 -7.57 18.03 -10.50
C ILE A 320 -8.65 17.38 -11.35
N THR A 321 -9.90 17.84 -11.27
CA THR A 321 -11.04 17.24 -11.97
C THR A 321 -10.71 16.85 -13.42
N GLY A 322 -10.81 15.57 -13.74
CA GLY A 322 -10.41 14.97 -15.02
C GLY A 322 -8.96 14.45 -15.08
N THR A 323 -8.16 14.63 -14.03
CA THR A 323 -6.77 14.13 -13.94
C THR A 323 -6.46 13.55 -12.57
N LYS A 324 -5.37 12.78 -12.47
CA LYS A 324 -4.81 12.24 -11.22
C LYS A 324 -3.32 12.01 -11.42
N SER A 325 -2.49 12.28 -10.41
CA SER A 325 -1.09 11.85 -10.38
C SER A 325 -0.89 10.94 -9.19
N GLU A 326 -0.27 9.79 -9.39
CA GLU A 326 -0.06 8.81 -8.33
C GLU A 326 1.09 7.87 -8.68
N ASP A 327 2.10 7.87 -7.83
CA ASP A 327 3.18 6.88 -7.79
C ASP A 327 3.63 6.69 -6.33
N THR A 328 4.26 5.56 -6.06
CA THR A 328 4.74 5.20 -4.72
C THR A 328 6.21 5.59 -4.55
N ILE A 329 6.55 6.14 -3.38
CA ILE A 329 7.91 6.53 -2.99
C ILE A 329 8.31 5.93 -1.64
N LEU A 330 9.63 5.88 -1.37
CA LEU A 330 10.19 5.75 -0.02
C LEU A 330 10.77 7.10 0.42
N ALA A 331 10.49 7.51 1.64
CA ALA A 331 11.12 8.65 2.28
C ALA A 331 12.53 8.26 2.74
N THR A 332 13.57 8.82 2.14
CA THR A 332 14.96 8.55 2.51
C THR A 332 15.70 9.83 2.92
N LEU A 333 16.81 9.70 3.64
CA LEU A 333 17.67 10.85 3.99
C LEU A 333 18.25 11.57 2.76
N LYS A 334 18.26 10.92 1.60
CA LYS A 334 18.74 11.50 0.33
C LYS A 334 17.62 12.10 -0.52
N GLY A 335 16.40 12.16 0.01
CA GLY A 335 15.19 12.58 -0.70
C GLY A 335 14.28 11.39 -1.05
N PRO A 336 13.16 11.64 -1.76
CA PRO A 336 12.20 10.60 -2.13
C PRO A 336 12.79 9.64 -3.16
N GLU A 337 12.78 8.34 -2.86
CA GLU A 337 13.13 7.29 -3.81
C GLU A 337 11.87 6.82 -4.53
N MET A 338 11.83 6.92 -5.84
CA MET A 338 10.71 6.45 -6.65
C MET A 338 10.66 4.92 -6.69
N ILE A 339 9.62 4.33 -6.16
CA ILE A 339 9.37 2.88 -6.17
C ILE A 339 8.59 2.46 -7.42
N THR A 340 7.58 3.24 -7.79
CA THR A 340 6.91 3.12 -9.08
C THR A 340 7.29 4.33 -9.94
N HIS A 341 7.61 4.09 -11.21
CA HIS A 341 8.05 5.12 -12.14
C HIS A 341 7.78 4.69 -13.59
N PRO A 342 7.76 5.62 -14.56
CA PRO A 342 7.60 5.25 -15.97
C PRO A 342 8.80 4.43 -16.45
N ILE A 343 8.53 3.30 -17.14
CA ILE A 343 9.54 2.38 -17.68
C ILE A 343 9.35 2.22 -19.18
N LEU A 344 8.12 2.02 -19.63
CA LEU A 344 7.72 1.84 -21.01
C LEU A 344 6.84 3.00 -21.52
N TYR A 345 6.59 3.96 -20.66
CA TYR A 345 5.60 5.02 -20.86
C TYR A 345 6.26 6.34 -21.29
N PRO A 346 5.56 7.20 -22.04
CA PRO A 346 6.05 8.55 -22.30
C PRO A 346 6.27 9.29 -20.99
N THR A 347 7.27 10.15 -20.95
CA THR A 347 7.68 10.85 -19.74
C THR A 347 7.60 12.36 -19.89
N LEU A 348 7.42 13.02 -18.77
CA LEU A 348 7.68 14.44 -18.58
C LEU A 348 8.69 14.61 -17.43
N SER A 349 9.51 15.63 -17.53
CA SER A 349 10.53 15.95 -16.52
C SER A 349 10.26 17.32 -15.94
N LEU A 350 10.38 17.44 -14.63
CA LEU A 350 10.24 18.70 -13.91
C LEU A 350 11.17 18.72 -12.70
N SER A 351 11.50 19.92 -12.23
CA SER A 351 12.28 20.10 -11.00
C SER A 351 11.44 20.84 -9.96
N VAL A 352 11.38 20.29 -8.76
CA VAL A 352 10.64 20.86 -7.63
C VAL A 352 11.52 20.81 -6.39
N ALA A 353 11.66 21.92 -5.70
CA ALA A 353 12.49 22.04 -4.49
C ALA A 353 13.92 21.50 -4.67
N GLY A 354 14.52 21.72 -5.87
CA GLY A 354 15.86 21.24 -6.19
C GLY A 354 15.98 19.76 -6.57
N ILE A 355 14.87 19.01 -6.57
CA ILE A 355 14.82 17.58 -6.92
C ILE A 355 14.25 17.44 -8.33
N SER A 356 14.97 16.71 -9.20
CA SER A 356 14.50 16.38 -10.55
C SER A 356 13.67 15.11 -10.55
N PHE A 357 12.47 15.19 -11.15
CA PHE A 357 11.54 14.07 -11.27
C PHE A 357 11.32 13.72 -12.74
N THR A 358 11.34 12.42 -13.05
CA THR A 358 10.84 11.85 -14.31
C THR A 358 9.50 11.17 -14.03
N ARG A 359 8.42 11.72 -14.56
CA ARG A 359 7.05 11.26 -14.28
C ARG A 359 6.38 10.75 -15.56
N PRO A 360 5.37 9.87 -15.45
CA PRO A 360 4.61 9.46 -16.62
C PRO A 360 3.86 10.65 -17.22
N ALA A 361 3.88 10.76 -18.55
CA ALA A 361 2.98 11.61 -19.29
C ALA A 361 1.69 10.84 -19.66
N ILE A 362 0.69 11.52 -20.20
CA ILE A 362 -0.47 10.85 -20.82
C ILE A 362 0.00 10.19 -22.12
N LEU A 363 -0.27 8.91 -22.31
CA LEU A 363 0.03 8.19 -23.55
C LEU A 363 -0.94 8.64 -24.65
N GLU A 364 -0.43 9.17 -25.75
CA GLU A 364 -1.21 9.50 -26.94
C GLU A 364 -1.18 8.33 -27.95
N LYS A 365 -2.34 7.98 -28.52
CA LYS A 365 -2.50 6.87 -29.48
C LYS A 365 -3.41 7.27 -30.65
#